data_72fcd141f03237beaf559d6b264d1418
#
_entry.id   72fcd141f03237beaf559d6b264d1418
#
_cell.length_a   1.000
_cell.length_b   1.000
_cell.length_c   1.000
_cell.angle_alpha   90.00
_cell.angle_beta   90.00
_cell.angle_gamma   90.00
#
_symmetry.space_group_name_H-M   'P 1'
#
loop_
_entity.id
_entity.type
_entity.pdbx_description
1 polymer ?
#
loop_
_entity_poly.entity_id
_entity_poly.type
_entity_poly.pdbx_seq_one_letter_code
_entity_poly.pdbx_strand_id
1 'polypeptide(L)'
;MSFFEKIKNKYLQENQICGKIVAYATNERSDPMPYIMKTMNEIVRCGMQYRNDRLAPFGLKSSHASYLLEICRSPGISQDALAKRICFNKSNIARQIAVLEEDGFVLRKPSQEDKRIMELYPTEKTLELMPQIRQVLAQWRGYLMEGLSQEEIEVLDKALQSMRQRAGAWVEEN
;
A
#
# COMPACT_ATOMS: atom_id res chain seq x y z
N MET A 1 -3.69 -18.16 20.90
CA MET A 1 -3.05 -18.32 19.58
C MET A 1 -3.00 -16.94 18.91
N SER A 2 -1.80 -16.40 18.67
CA SER A 2 -1.60 -15.06 18.11
C SER A 2 -2.21 -14.97 16.71
N PHE A 3 -2.66 -13.77 16.31
CA PHE A 3 -3.14 -13.48 14.95
C PHE A 3 -2.10 -13.94 13.90
N PHE A 4 -0.82 -13.77 14.18
CA PHE A 4 0.28 -14.21 13.33
C PHE A 4 0.41 -15.75 13.23
N GLU A 5 0.10 -16.49 14.27
CA GLU A 5 0.05 -17.95 14.20
C GLU A 5 -1.10 -18.46 13.34
N LYS A 6 -2.24 -17.77 13.36
CA LYS A 6 -3.38 -18.08 12.46
C LYS A 6 -3.04 -17.84 10.99
N ILE A 7 -2.35 -16.72 10.68
CA ILE A 7 -1.88 -16.44 9.31
C ILE A 7 -0.84 -17.47 8.89
N LYS A 8 0.13 -17.77 9.75
CA LYS A 8 1.18 -18.78 9.48
C LYS A 8 0.59 -20.15 9.21
N ASN A 9 -0.38 -20.59 10.01
CA ASN A 9 -1.03 -21.89 9.83
C ASN A 9 -1.93 -21.93 8.59
N LYS A 10 -2.64 -20.86 8.26
CA LYS A 10 -3.43 -20.77 7.03
C LYS A 10 -2.52 -20.79 5.80
N TYR A 11 -1.40 -20.08 5.83
CA TYR A 11 -0.41 -20.07 4.75
C TYR A 11 0.27 -21.43 4.54
N LEU A 12 0.53 -22.18 5.62
CA LEU A 12 1.09 -23.53 5.53
C LEU A 12 0.08 -24.55 4.95
N GLN A 13 -1.20 -24.39 5.23
CA GLN A 13 -2.24 -25.25 4.62
C GLN A 13 -2.47 -24.95 3.13
N GLU A 14 -2.47 -23.67 2.74
CA GLU A 14 -2.60 -23.29 1.31
C GLU A 14 -1.36 -23.65 0.48
N ASN A 15 -0.16 -23.69 1.07
CA ASN A 15 1.05 -24.16 0.41
C ASN A 15 1.11 -25.69 0.16
N GLN A 16 0.33 -26.49 0.88
CA GLN A 16 0.19 -27.92 0.54
C GLN A 16 -0.57 -28.15 -0.78
N ILE A 17 -1.44 -27.20 -1.16
CA ILE A 17 -2.08 -27.23 -2.50
C ILE A 17 -1.08 -26.78 -3.57
N CYS A 18 -0.07 -26.01 -3.23
CA CYS A 18 0.98 -25.52 -4.14
C CYS A 18 2.06 -26.55 -4.50
N GLY A 19 2.13 -27.69 -3.81
CA GLY A 19 3.11 -28.76 -4.09
C GLY A 19 3.04 -29.32 -5.51
N LYS A 20 1.89 -29.20 -6.19
CA LYS A 20 1.74 -29.58 -7.60
C LYS A 20 2.15 -28.47 -8.59
N ILE A 21 2.15 -27.21 -8.15
CA ILE A 21 2.57 -26.05 -8.96
C ILE A 21 4.10 -25.88 -8.89
N VAL A 22 4.74 -26.33 -7.79
CA VAL A 22 6.19 -26.30 -7.63
C VAL A 22 6.91 -27.19 -8.66
N ALA A 23 6.29 -28.28 -9.13
CA ALA A 23 6.88 -29.11 -10.16
C ALA A 23 7.00 -28.43 -11.53
N TYR A 24 6.19 -27.40 -11.82
CA TYR A 24 6.30 -26.58 -13.03
C TYR A 24 7.42 -25.53 -12.95
N ALA A 25 7.78 -25.09 -11.73
CA ALA A 25 8.79 -24.06 -11.47
C ALA A 25 10.23 -24.61 -11.40
N THR A 26 10.44 -25.92 -11.45
CA THR A 26 11.78 -26.53 -11.25
C THR A 26 12.69 -26.44 -12.46
N ASN A 27 12.24 -25.93 -13.59
CA ASN A 27 13.06 -25.76 -14.79
C ASN A 27 13.59 -24.30 -14.99
N GLU A 28 13.26 -23.37 -14.10
CA GLU A 28 13.68 -21.96 -14.21
C GLU A 28 14.76 -21.56 -13.17
N ARG A 29 15.60 -22.50 -12.74
CA ARG A 29 16.63 -22.25 -11.72
C ARG A 29 17.80 -21.34 -12.16
N SER A 30 17.77 -20.77 -13.35
CA SER A 30 18.87 -19.95 -13.87
C SER A 30 18.68 -18.44 -13.73
N ASP A 31 17.46 -17.95 -13.40
CA ASP A 31 17.21 -16.52 -13.27
C ASP A 31 16.64 -16.17 -11.88
N PRO A 32 17.39 -15.45 -11.02
CA PRO A 32 16.90 -15.01 -9.70
C PRO A 32 15.81 -13.93 -9.80
N MET A 33 15.64 -13.27 -10.93
CA MET A 33 14.68 -12.16 -11.12
C MET A 33 13.21 -12.56 -10.97
N PRO A 34 12.71 -13.72 -11.46
CA PRO A 34 11.33 -14.14 -11.27
C PRO A 34 10.91 -14.24 -9.80
N TYR A 35 11.83 -14.64 -8.93
CA TYR A 35 11.55 -14.79 -7.50
C TYR A 35 11.38 -13.45 -6.78
N ILE A 36 12.20 -12.44 -7.10
CA ILE A 36 12.12 -11.11 -6.47
C ILE A 36 10.75 -10.49 -6.72
N MET A 37 10.28 -10.46 -7.98
CA MET A 37 9.00 -9.87 -8.32
C MET A 37 7.83 -10.65 -7.70
N LYS A 38 7.91 -11.97 -7.68
CA LYS A 38 6.92 -12.84 -7.02
C LYS A 38 6.85 -12.53 -5.53
N THR A 39 8.00 -12.52 -4.85
CA THR A 39 8.11 -12.26 -3.42
C THR A 39 7.60 -10.86 -3.07
N MET A 40 7.94 -9.83 -3.85
CA MET A 40 7.42 -8.47 -3.65
C MET A 40 5.89 -8.45 -3.73
N ASN A 41 5.30 -9.10 -4.75
CA ASN A 41 3.85 -9.19 -4.89
C ASN A 41 3.17 -9.95 -3.74
N GLU A 42 3.81 -10.99 -3.21
CA GLU A 42 3.32 -11.73 -2.04
C GLU A 42 3.33 -10.86 -0.79
N ILE A 43 4.42 -10.14 -0.52
CA ILE A 43 4.53 -9.18 0.60
C ILE A 43 3.45 -8.11 0.49
N VAL A 44 3.23 -7.56 -0.70
CA VAL A 44 2.18 -6.55 -0.93
C VAL A 44 0.80 -7.12 -0.63
N ARG A 45 0.46 -8.33 -1.12
CA ARG A 45 -0.84 -8.98 -0.86
C ARG A 45 -1.06 -9.26 0.63
N CYS A 46 -0.06 -9.82 1.31
CA CYS A 46 -0.13 -10.04 2.76
C CYS A 46 -0.32 -8.72 3.53
N GLY A 47 0.41 -7.67 3.13
CA GLY A 47 0.26 -6.35 3.73
C GLY A 47 -1.11 -5.72 3.46
N MET A 48 -1.71 -5.95 2.30
CA MET A 48 -3.08 -5.51 2.01
C MET A 48 -4.09 -6.21 2.92
N GLN A 49 -3.97 -7.53 3.08
CA GLN A 49 -4.85 -8.30 3.97
C GLN A 49 -4.70 -7.83 5.41
N TYR A 50 -3.48 -7.74 5.93
CA TYR A 50 -3.21 -7.24 7.29
C TYR A 50 -3.86 -5.87 7.53
N ARG A 51 -3.68 -4.92 6.60
CA ARG A 51 -4.25 -3.57 6.73
C ARG A 51 -5.78 -3.58 6.62
N ASN A 52 -6.37 -4.40 5.75
CA ASN A 52 -7.82 -4.53 5.66
C ASN A 52 -8.42 -5.01 7.00
N ASP A 53 -7.84 -6.05 7.60
CA ASP A 53 -8.33 -6.59 8.88
C ASP A 53 -8.22 -5.57 10.02
N ARG A 54 -7.16 -4.77 10.04
CA ARG A 54 -6.91 -3.78 11.10
C ARG A 54 -7.64 -2.46 10.91
N LEU A 55 -7.96 -2.09 9.67
CA LEU A 55 -8.64 -0.83 9.35
C LEU A 55 -10.15 -1.00 9.18
N ALA A 56 -10.65 -2.23 9.01
CA ALA A 56 -12.07 -2.53 8.90
C ALA A 56 -12.94 -1.97 10.06
N PRO A 57 -12.50 -2.01 11.34
CA PRO A 57 -13.25 -1.39 12.44
C PRO A 57 -13.51 0.11 12.28
N PHE A 58 -12.69 0.79 11.48
CA PHE A 58 -12.81 2.22 11.18
C PHE A 58 -13.57 2.49 9.87
N GLY A 59 -14.08 1.46 9.18
CA GLY A 59 -14.71 1.58 7.87
C GLY A 59 -13.72 1.80 6.72
N LEU A 60 -12.42 1.55 6.94
CA LEU A 60 -11.37 1.81 5.97
C LEU A 60 -10.85 0.53 5.33
N LYS A 61 -10.46 0.63 4.05
CA LYS A 61 -9.74 -0.41 3.31
C LYS A 61 -8.23 -0.14 3.33
N SER A 62 -7.45 -1.14 2.99
CA SER A 62 -5.98 -1.04 2.87
C SER A 62 -5.50 0.13 2.01
N SER A 63 -6.16 0.36 0.86
CA SER A 63 -5.83 1.47 -0.05
C SER A 63 -6.11 2.84 0.54
N HIS A 64 -7.15 2.97 1.37
CA HIS A 64 -7.56 4.23 1.99
C HIS A 64 -6.46 4.82 2.88
N ALA A 65 -5.70 3.97 3.59
CA ALA A 65 -4.59 4.43 4.42
C ALA A 65 -3.56 5.24 3.62
N SER A 66 -3.20 4.78 2.42
CA SER A 66 -2.24 5.48 1.55
C SER A 66 -2.77 6.82 1.07
N TYR A 67 -4.07 6.88 0.71
CA TYR A 67 -4.70 8.12 0.27
C TYR A 67 -4.76 9.15 1.40
N LEU A 68 -5.24 8.73 2.57
CA LEU A 68 -5.36 9.62 3.72
C LEU A 68 -4.01 10.12 4.21
N LEU A 69 -2.96 9.29 4.18
CA LEU A 69 -1.60 9.72 4.51
C LEU A 69 -1.10 10.83 3.58
N GLU A 70 -1.29 10.68 2.26
CA GLU A 70 -0.83 11.69 1.30
C GLU A 70 -1.66 12.97 1.37
N ILE A 71 -2.98 12.87 1.60
CA ILE A 71 -3.86 14.04 1.79
C ILE A 71 -3.49 14.78 3.08
N CYS A 72 -3.23 14.08 4.19
CA CYS A 72 -2.78 14.71 5.43
C CYS A 72 -1.38 15.31 5.33
N ARG A 73 -0.51 14.74 4.50
CA ARG A 73 0.85 15.27 4.25
C ARG A 73 0.84 16.52 3.39
N SER A 74 -0.13 16.64 2.50
CA SER A 74 -0.25 17.75 1.54
C SER A 74 -1.72 18.15 1.39
N PRO A 75 -2.32 18.83 2.40
CA PRO A 75 -3.68 19.34 2.28
C PRO A 75 -3.79 20.29 1.09
N GLY A 76 -4.87 20.15 0.31
CA GLY A 76 -5.03 20.86 -0.96
C GLY A 76 -4.46 20.11 -2.17
N ILE A 77 -3.94 18.89 -1.99
CA ILE A 77 -3.47 18.08 -3.12
C ILE A 77 -4.61 17.82 -4.10
N SER A 78 -4.36 18.00 -5.41
CA SER A 78 -5.34 17.64 -6.43
C SER A 78 -5.45 16.11 -6.60
N GLN A 79 -6.61 15.63 -7.09
CA GLN A 79 -6.79 14.19 -7.37
C GLN A 79 -5.74 13.67 -8.36
N ASP A 80 -5.36 14.46 -9.34
CA ASP A 80 -4.33 14.11 -10.33
C ASP A 80 -2.95 13.99 -9.69
N ALA A 81 -2.58 14.93 -8.83
CA ALA A 81 -1.32 14.88 -8.09
C ALA A 81 -1.28 13.69 -7.12
N LEU A 82 -2.40 13.39 -6.45
CA LEU A 82 -2.52 12.21 -5.60
C LEU A 82 -2.31 10.93 -6.41
N ALA A 83 -2.98 10.79 -7.57
CA ALA A 83 -2.85 9.63 -8.44
C ALA A 83 -1.39 9.39 -8.88
N LYS A 84 -0.69 10.45 -9.26
CA LYS A 84 0.74 10.40 -9.62
C LYS A 84 1.60 9.94 -8.45
N ARG A 85 1.42 10.53 -7.25
CA ARG A 85 2.24 10.18 -6.07
C ARG A 85 2.12 8.73 -5.64
N ILE A 86 0.94 8.15 -5.75
CA ILE A 86 0.70 6.76 -5.34
C ILE A 86 0.76 5.76 -6.51
N CYS A 87 1.14 6.22 -7.70
CA CYS A 87 1.25 5.39 -8.92
C CYS A 87 -0.03 4.61 -9.23
N PHE A 88 -1.19 5.27 -9.15
CA PHE A 88 -2.49 4.64 -9.37
C PHE A 88 -3.25 5.30 -10.52
N ASN A 89 -4.15 4.52 -11.14
CA ASN A 89 -5.03 5.01 -12.21
C ASN A 89 -6.01 6.08 -11.67
N LYS A 90 -6.09 7.23 -12.36
CA LYS A 90 -6.94 8.39 -12.01
C LYS A 90 -8.41 8.02 -11.77
N SER A 91 -8.99 7.16 -12.63
CA SER A 91 -10.39 6.76 -12.52
C SER A 91 -10.67 5.95 -11.25
N ASN A 92 -9.71 5.14 -10.81
CA ASN A 92 -9.82 4.40 -9.55
C ASN A 92 -9.73 5.34 -8.35
N ILE A 93 -8.77 6.29 -8.37
CA ILE A 93 -8.63 7.31 -7.32
C ILE A 93 -9.93 8.11 -7.18
N ALA A 94 -10.51 8.61 -8.26
CA ALA A 94 -11.73 9.39 -8.21
C ALA A 94 -12.88 8.65 -7.50
N ARG A 95 -13.06 7.36 -7.79
CA ARG A 95 -14.07 6.52 -7.13
C ARG A 95 -13.77 6.32 -5.64
N GLN A 96 -12.52 6.04 -5.28
CA GLN A 96 -12.15 5.81 -3.88
C GLN A 96 -12.23 7.11 -3.06
N ILE A 97 -11.88 8.25 -3.64
CA ILE A 97 -12.03 9.57 -3.00
C ILE A 97 -13.51 9.92 -2.79
N ALA A 98 -14.38 9.58 -3.75
CA ALA A 98 -15.83 9.79 -3.57
C ALA A 98 -16.37 8.97 -2.37
N VAL A 99 -15.95 7.73 -2.20
CA VAL A 99 -16.30 6.90 -1.04
C VAL A 99 -15.77 7.53 0.26
N LEU A 100 -14.50 7.97 0.28
CA LEU A 100 -13.91 8.60 1.46
C LEU A 100 -14.57 9.94 1.82
N GLU A 101 -15.08 10.67 0.84
CA GLU A 101 -15.86 11.89 1.06
C GLU A 101 -17.24 11.58 1.63
N GLU A 102 -17.95 10.59 1.07
CA GLU A 102 -19.25 10.11 1.56
C GLU A 102 -19.14 9.60 3.00
N ASP A 103 -18.07 8.87 3.30
CA ASP A 103 -17.78 8.37 4.65
C ASP A 103 -17.24 9.45 5.61
N GLY A 104 -17.08 10.70 5.14
CA GLY A 104 -16.68 11.84 5.93
C GLY A 104 -15.20 11.90 6.31
N PHE A 105 -14.32 11.24 5.57
CA PHE A 105 -12.87 11.27 5.78
C PHE A 105 -12.16 12.37 4.98
N VAL A 106 -12.70 12.76 3.83
CA VAL A 106 -12.10 13.72 2.91
C VAL A 106 -13.10 14.81 2.57
N LEU A 107 -12.63 16.03 2.42
CA LEU A 107 -13.38 17.14 1.83
C LEU A 107 -12.80 17.47 0.47
N ARG A 108 -13.66 17.63 -0.54
CA ARG A 108 -13.29 18.15 -1.85
C ARG A 108 -13.72 19.61 -1.97
N LYS A 109 -12.81 20.47 -2.37
CA LYS A 109 -13.08 21.89 -2.62
C LYS A 109 -12.55 22.27 -4.00
N PRO A 110 -13.28 23.11 -4.76
CA PRO A 110 -12.72 23.69 -5.98
C PRO A 110 -11.48 24.52 -5.64
N SER A 111 -10.43 24.39 -6.44
CA SER A 111 -9.24 25.26 -6.29
C SER A 111 -9.62 26.72 -6.51
N GLN A 112 -8.95 27.60 -5.80
CA GLN A 112 -9.13 29.04 -5.99
C GLN A 112 -8.49 29.55 -7.29
N GLU A 113 -7.43 28.86 -7.75
CA GLU A 113 -6.69 29.20 -8.97
C GLU A 113 -7.39 28.69 -10.24
N ASP A 114 -7.89 27.45 -10.21
CA ASP A 114 -8.68 26.85 -11.32
C ASP A 114 -9.83 26.01 -10.75
N LYS A 115 -11.04 26.48 -10.91
CA LYS A 115 -12.27 25.83 -10.41
C LYS A 115 -12.53 24.44 -11.03
N ARG A 116 -11.82 24.07 -12.10
CA ARG A 116 -11.90 22.73 -12.69
C ARG A 116 -11.11 21.70 -11.89
N ILE A 117 -10.19 22.15 -11.04
CA ILE A 117 -9.36 21.31 -10.20
C ILE A 117 -10.02 21.16 -8.84
N MET A 118 -10.22 19.92 -8.41
CA MET A 118 -10.71 19.61 -7.07
C MET A 118 -9.53 19.31 -6.15
N GLU A 119 -9.42 20.08 -5.08
CA GLU A 119 -8.45 19.95 -4.02
C GLU A 119 -9.01 19.08 -2.89
N LEU A 120 -8.15 18.25 -2.30
CA LEU A 120 -8.48 17.28 -1.27
C LEU A 120 -7.93 17.75 0.09
N TYR A 121 -8.79 17.71 1.08
CA TYR A 121 -8.45 18.08 2.45
C TYR A 121 -8.87 16.97 3.42
N PRO A 122 -8.07 16.69 4.48
CA PRO A 122 -8.50 15.78 5.52
C PRO A 122 -9.60 16.45 6.36
N THR A 123 -10.56 15.66 6.84
CA THR A 123 -11.50 16.10 7.87
C THR A 123 -10.89 15.95 9.26
N GLU A 124 -11.54 16.52 10.28
CA GLU A 124 -11.16 16.32 11.68
C GLU A 124 -11.20 14.84 12.07
N LYS A 125 -12.24 14.11 11.63
CA LYS A 125 -12.35 12.65 11.76
C LYS A 125 -11.09 11.92 11.26
N THR A 126 -10.56 12.34 10.12
CA THR A 126 -9.33 11.76 9.56
C THR A 126 -8.11 12.09 10.40
N LEU A 127 -7.99 13.36 10.86
CA LEU A 127 -6.86 13.79 11.69
C LEU A 127 -6.82 13.05 13.02
N GLU A 128 -7.97 12.84 13.66
CA GLU A 128 -8.10 12.05 14.89
C GLU A 128 -7.76 10.56 14.70
N LEU A 129 -8.08 10.00 13.54
CA LEU A 129 -7.79 8.60 13.23
C LEU A 129 -6.36 8.37 12.75
N MET A 130 -5.65 9.41 12.35
CA MET A 130 -4.32 9.29 11.76
C MET A 130 -3.28 8.58 12.65
N PRO A 131 -3.25 8.76 13.99
CA PRO A 131 -2.36 8.00 14.87
C PRO A 131 -2.57 6.49 14.76
N GLN A 132 -3.84 6.02 14.72
CA GLN A 132 -4.18 4.60 14.60
C GLN A 132 -3.76 4.03 13.24
N ILE A 133 -4.00 4.77 12.15
CA ILE A 133 -3.55 4.38 10.81
C ILE A 133 -2.01 4.23 10.81
N ARG A 134 -1.29 5.22 11.34
CA ARG A 134 0.19 5.17 11.41
C ARG A 134 0.68 4.00 12.26
N GLN A 135 0.00 3.69 13.36
CA GLN A 135 0.32 2.57 14.23
C GLN A 135 0.18 1.23 13.48
N VAL A 136 -0.91 1.02 12.74
CA VAL A 136 -1.13 -0.18 11.91
C VAL A 136 0.01 -0.36 10.91
N LEU A 137 0.41 0.71 10.23
CA LEU A 137 1.50 0.66 9.25
C LEU A 137 2.86 0.42 9.91
N ALA A 138 3.12 1.03 11.07
CA ALA A 138 4.36 0.84 11.82
C ALA A 138 4.49 -0.58 12.36
N GLN A 139 3.40 -1.18 12.86
CA GLN A 139 3.38 -2.57 13.32
C GLN A 139 3.69 -3.54 12.16
N TRP A 140 3.09 -3.34 10.99
CA TRP A 140 3.38 -4.16 9.81
C TRP A 140 4.85 -4.04 9.40
N ARG A 141 5.37 -2.82 9.34
CA ARG A 141 6.77 -2.57 9.01
C ARG A 141 7.70 -3.24 10.02
N GLY A 142 7.45 -3.07 11.33
CA GLY A 142 8.25 -3.70 12.37
C GLY A 142 8.29 -5.22 12.25
N TYR A 143 7.13 -5.84 11.97
CA TYR A 143 7.04 -7.27 11.72
C TYR A 143 7.86 -7.73 10.51
N LEU A 144 7.81 -7.00 9.40
CA LEU A 144 8.59 -7.35 8.20
C LEU A 144 10.10 -7.20 8.38
N MET A 145 10.52 -6.26 9.23
CA MET A 145 11.94 -5.98 9.48
C MET A 145 12.50 -6.78 10.65
N GLU A 146 11.69 -7.60 11.31
CA GLU A 146 12.13 -8.42 12.45
C GLU A 146 13.24 -9.39 12.01
N GLY A 147 14.37 -9.38 12.73
CA GLY A 147 15.52 -10.22 12.45
C GLY A 147 16.49 -9.67 11.38
N LEU A 148 16.18 -8.55 10.74
CA LEU A 148 17.12 -7.88 9.83
C LEU A 148 18.04 -6.92 10.62
N SER A 149 19.32 -6.90 10.27
CA SER A 149 20.25 -5.89 10.76
C SER A 149 19.98 -4.52 10.13
N GLN A 150 20.48 -3.46 10.76
CA GLN A 150 20.36 -2.11 10.24
C GLN A 150 20.99 -1.96 8.84
N GLU A 151 22.13 -2.64 8.61
CA GLU A 151 22.82 -2.63 7.32
C GLU A 151 21.99 -3.30 6.21
N GLU A 152 21.36 -4.44 6.52
CA GLU A 152 20.45 -5.13 5.57
C GLU A 152 19.25 -4.27 5.22
N ILE A 153 18.66 -3.57 6.20
CA ILE A 153 17.54 -2.65 5.98
C ILE A 153 17.96 -1.50 5.06
N GLU A 154 19.13 -0.91 5.27
CA GLU A 154 19.63 0.18 4.43
C GLU A 154 19.91 -0.25 2.98
N VAL A 155 20.49 -1.43 2.79
CA VAL A 155 20.74 -2.00 1.46
C VAL A 155 19.42 -2.28 0.74
N LEU A 156 18.46 -2.90 1.45
CA LEU A 156 17.12 -3.17 0.94
C LEU A 156 16.39 -1.88 0.54
N ASP A 157 16.42 -0.86 1.39
CA ASP A 157 15.76 0.42 1.13
C ASP A 157 16.33 1.10 -0.12
N LYS A 158 17.67 1.17 -0.25
CA LYS A 158 18.35 1.71 -1.44
C LYS A 158 17.94 0.96 -2.72
N ALA A 159 17.91 -0.37 -2.67
CA ALA A 159 17.52 -1.19 -3.80
C ALA A 159 16.06 -0.94 -4.22
N LEU A 160 15.14 -0.95 -3.27
CA LEU A 160 13.72 -0.71 -3.50
C LEU A 160 13.45 0.71 -4.02
N GLN A 161 14.15 1.73 -3.51
CA GLN A 161 14.04 3.11 -4.00
C GLN A 161 14.48 3.22 -5.47
N SER A 162 15.61 2.58 -5.84
CA SER A 162 16.07 2.55 -7.23
C SER A 162 15.06 1.86 -8.16
N MET A 163 14.51 0.73 -7.73
CA MET A 163 13.48 0.01 -8.50
C MET A 163 12.21 0.87 -8.66
N ARG A 164 11.76 1.52 -7.58
CA ARG A 164 10.60 2.42 -7.59
C ARG A 164 10.80 3.59 -8.56
N GLN A 165 11.98 4.20 -8.57
CA GLN A 165 12.28 5.32 -9.47
C GLN A 165 12.18 4.89 -10.94
N ARG A 166 12.73 3.73 -11.30
CA ARG A 166 12.64 3.20 -12.68
C ARG A 166 11.20 2.87 -13.07
N ALA A 167 10.45 2.24 -12.16
CA ALA A 167 9.03 1.94 -12.41
C ALA A 167 8.20 3.21 -12.59
N GLY A 168 8.46 4.27 -11.80
CA GLY A 168 7.80 5.56 -11.94
C GLY A 168 8.10 6.24 -13.28
N ALA A 169 9.37 6.26 -13.71
CA ALA A 169 9.77 6.82 -14.99
C ALA A 169 9.03 6.13 -16.16
N TRP A 170 8.93 4.81 -16.14
CA TRP A 170 8.21 4.06 -17.18
C TRP A 170 6.72 4.45 -17.26
N VAL A 171 6.06 4.68 -16.10
CA VAL A 171 4.65 5.10 -16.03
C VAL A 171 4.44 6.53 -16.53
N GLU A 172 5.44 7.40 -16.39
CA GLU A 172 5.37 8.79 -16.86
C GLU A 172 5.60 8.92 -18.37
N GLU A 173 6.33 7.98 -18.97
CA GLU A 173 6.67 7.97 -20.40
C GLU A 173 5.60 7.30 -21.27
N ASN A 174 4.66 6.50 -20.69
CA ASN A 174 3.65 5.71 -21.38
C ASN A 174 2.24 5.94 -20.83
#